data_2771f044c76d777cd7af254b5e8b5e94
#
_entry.id   2771f044c76d777cd7af254b5e8b5e94
#
_cell.length_a   1.000
_cell.length_b   1.000
_cell.length_c   1.000
_cell.angle_alpha   90.00
_cell.angle_beta   90.00
_cell.angle_gamma   90.00
#
_symmetry.space_group_name_H-M   'P 1'
#
loop_
_entity.id
_entity.type
_entity.pdbx_description
1 polymer ?
#
loop_
_entity_poly.entity_id
_entity_poly.type
_entity_poly.pdbx_seq_one_letter_code
_entity_poly.pdbx_strand_id
1 'polypeptide(L)'
;MSHERMDFTLLRAALDLTSSLDLKSGLQNFVDQACALTSSPHATMCVLDTWGATALRLEYHDSYPAPPVPESLPAVIPVNTPLLVNSPQDAPDIDLPASTPPFLGVSVLVHEQVYARLYLMGKPGGYTDEDAAVVSALAPAAGIAVENANLYADSKRTARWISASQSLTTTMLEGADEEEALELIAKTVREVSHADTAIIVLQSVGDTWAAEIVDGKNASSLLGLTFPPEGRAMSVLHEGTGMIVDSMSRAQTMRVPQLAAFGSALYAPLRSRGVSSGVLILLRQIGAPEFDSSELSLAESLASQATLALELASARHAQDVAALLDERDRIGRDLHDFAIQQLFATGMALDAAKQKVAAGQTDPAALEALIDSSLASIDEAVRQIRTIVHNLRERDKAVGLVERIRRESSLTRSALGFAPSLLITLDGNAINSDLDNELVVIDEFDGRVDPDLSDDVVAIVREGLSNIARHAHATAATVCV
;
A
#
# COMPACT_ATOMS: atom_id res chain seq x y z
N MET A 1 41.26 -22.33 -37.11
CA MET A 1 40.16 -21.46 -37.62
C MET A 1 40.77 -20.15 -38.07
N SER A 2 40.33 -19.52 -39.16
CA SER A 2 40.90 -18.23 -39.57
C SER A 2 40.51 -17.15 -38.55
N HIS A 3 41.40 -16.19 -38.26
CA HIS A 3 41.16 -15.06 -37.34
C HIS A 3 39.80 -14.37 -37.58
N GLU A 4 39.44 -14.16 -38.85
CA GLU A 4 38.14 -13.54 -39.22
C GLU A 4 36.89 -14.32 -38.73
N ARG A 5 36.97 -15.66 -38.68
CA ARG A 5 35.87 -16.48 -38.16
C ARG A 5 35.77 -16.43 -36.65
N MET A 6 36.91 -16.32 -35.96
CA MET A 6 36.97 -16.16 -34.50
C MET A 6 36.40 -14.81 -34.09
N ASP A 7 36.80 -13.72 -34.76
CA ASP A 7 36.28 -12.36 -34.50
C ASP A 7 34.79 -12.25 -34.69
N PHE A 8 34.23 -12.87 -35.75
CA PHE A 8 32.77 -12.89 -35.98
C PHE A 8 32.03 -13.69 -34.91
N THR A 9 32.59 -14.79 -34.44
CA THR A 9 31.96 -15.60 -33.38
C THR A 9 31.98 -14.88 -32.05
N LEU A 10 33.09 -14.21 -31.71
CA LEU A 10 33.17 -13.35 -30.49
C LEU A 10 32.20 -12.20 -30.54
N LEU A 11 32.10 -11.48 -31.66
CA LEU A 11 31.18 -10.37 -31.81
C LEU A 11 29.71 -10.84 -31.65
N ARG A 12 29.37 -12.00 -32.24
CA ARG A 12 28.03 -12.57 -32.09
C ARG A 12 27.75 -12.97 -30.64
N ALA A 13 28.69 -13.63 -29.96
CA ALA A 13 28.58 -14.01 -28.57
C ALA A 13 28.39 -12.76 -27.67
N ALA A 14 29.18 -11.70 -27.91
CA ALA A 14 29.05 -10.44 -27.17
C ALA A 14 27.71 -9.76 -27.40
N LEU A 15 27.17 -9.77 -28.63
CA LEU A 15 25.83 -9.21 -28.92
C LEU A 15 24.71 -10.03 -28.27
N ASP A 16 24.79 -11.34 -28.30
CA ASP A 16 23.81 -12.24 -27.67
C ASP A 16 23.79 -12.03 -26.15
N LEU A 17 24.96 -11.81 -25.53
CA LEU A 17 25.05 -11.48 -24.08
C LEU A 17 24.38 -10.18 -23.73
N THR A 18 24.65 -9.10 -24.48
CA THR A 18 24.11 -7.77 -24.20
C THR A 18 22.62 -7.63 -24.46
N SER A 19 22.01 -8.57 -25.18
CA SER A 19 20.56 -8.59 -25.48
C SER A 19 19.70 -9.17 -24.33
N SER A 20 20.30 -9.88 -23.37
CA SER A 20 19.58 -10.48 -22.26
C SER A 20 19.21 -9.42 -21.21
N LEU A 21 17.92 -9.32 -20.90
CA LEU A 21 17.39 -8.43 -19.85
C LEU A 21 17.20 -9.15 -18.49
N ASP A 22 17.40 -10.48 -18.46
CA ASP A 22 17.40 -11.25 -17.22
C ASP A 22 18.84 -11.53 -16.78
N LEU A 23 19.19 -11.03 -15.60
CA LEU A 23 20.56 -11.10 -15.06
C LEU A 23 21.10 -12.53 -15.00
N LYS A 24 20.31 -13.45 -14.43
CA LYS A 24 20.76 -14.84 -14.24
C LYS A 24 20.96 -15.55 -15.57
N SER A 25 20.02 -15.37 -16.48
CA SER A 25 20.10 -15.96 -17.84
C SER A 25 21.26 -15.37 -18.64
N GLY A 26 21.51 -14.04 -18.52
CA GLY A 26 22.64 -13.37 -19.17
C GLY A 26 23.99 -13.89 -18.67
N LEU A 27 24.16 -14.01 -17.36
CA LEU A 27 25.38 -14.53 -16.75
C LEU A 27 25.59 -16.03 -17.07
N GLN A 28 24.52 -16.85 -17.05
CA GLN A 28 24.62 -18.26 -17.44
C GLN A 28 25.05 -18.40 -18.90
N ASN A 29 24.46 -17.61 -19.81
CA ASN A 29 24.85 -17.59 -21.21
C ASN A 29 26.34 -17.19 -21.38
N PHE A 30 26.86 -16.26 -20.59
CA PHE A 30 28.27 -15.91 -20.57
C PHE A 30 29.16 -17.12 -20.18
N VAL A 31 28.78 -17.85 -19.11
CA VAL A 31 29.50 -19.06 -18.68
C VAL A 31 29.50 -20.11 -19.80
N ASP A 32 28.34 -20.37 -20.41
CA ASP A 32 28.16 -21.35 -21.47
C ASP A 32 28.99 -21.00 -22.73
N GLN A 33 28.97 -19.73 -23.14
CA GLN A 33 29.76 -19.24 -24.28
C GLN A 33 31.27 -19.31 -24.02
N ALA A 34 31.72 -18.96 -22.83
CA ALA A 34 33.12 -19.05 -22.44
C ALA A 34 33.61 -20.52 -22.48
N CYS A 35 32.80 -21.47 -22.01
CA CYS A 35 33.10 -22.90 -22.09
C CYS A 35 33.16 -23.38 -23.53
N ALA A 36 32.18 -23.01 -24.35
CA ALA A 36 32.11 -23.43 -25.75
C ALA A 36 33.31 -22.93 -26.58
N LEU A 37 33.69 -21.67 -26.39
CA LEU A 37 34.80 -21.04 -27.13
C LEU A 37 36.18 -21.57 -26.71
N THR A 38 36.35 -21.90 -25.43
CA THR A 38 37.61 -22.45 -24.91
C THR A 38 37.70 -23.97 -24.89
N SER A 39 36.56 -24.64 -25.20
CA SER A 39 36.41 -26.11 -25.06
C SER A 39 36.66 -26.57 -23.61
N SER A 40 36.21 -25.78 -22.64
CA SER A 40 36.33 -26.10 -21.21
C SER A 40 35.20 -26.99 -20.78
N PRO A 41 35.47 -28.16 -20.15
CA PRO A 41 34.42 -29.08 -19.68
C PRO A 41 33.70 -28.60 -18.45
N HIS A 42 34.29 -27.67 -17.67
CA HIS A 42 33.72 -27.17 -16.45
C HIS A 42 33.97 -25.68 -16.31
N ALA A 43 32.97 -24.98 -15.76
CA ALA A 43 33.13 -23.60 -15.32
C ALA A 43 32.32 -23.30 -14.06
N THR A 44 32.84 -22.38 -13.28
CA THR A 44 32.14 -21.81 -12.12
C THR A 44 32.27 -20.31 -12.15
N MET A 45 31.13 -19.60 -12.04
CA MET A 45 31.11 -18.17 -11.89
C MET A 45 30.58 -17.81 -10.51
N CYS A 46 31.37 -17.04 -9.77
CA CYS A 46 31.02 -16.53 -8.46
C CYS A 46 30.66 -15.04 -8.58
N VAL A 47 29.39 -14.69 -8.40
CA VAL A 47 28.93 -13.31 -8.29
C VAL A 47 29.16 -12.85 -6.85
N LEU A 48 29.74 -11.67 -6.69
CA LEU A 48 30.13 -11.15 -5.38
C LEU A 48 29.08 -10.18 -4.85
N ASP A 49 28.88 -10.20 -3.54
CA ASP A 49 28.13 -9.16 -2.83
C ASP A 49 28.99 -7.90 -2.60
N THR A 50 28.40 -6.90 -1.97
CA THR A 50 29.08 -5.64 -1.61
C THR A 50 30.27 -5.81 -0.65
N TRP A 51 30.36 -6.96 0.03
CA TRP A 51 31.42 -7.31 0.95
C TRP A 51 32.50 -8.19 0.32
N GLY A 52 32.31 -8.57 -0.95
CA GLY A 52 33.23 -9.44 -1.69
C GLY A 52 33.03 -10.94 -1.42
N ALA A 53 31.96 -11.32 -0.70
CA ALA A 53 31.57 -12.71 -0.53
C ALA A 53 30.73 -13.20 -1.72
N THR A 54 30.68 -14.52 -1.93
CA THR A 54 29.91 -15.10 -3.04
C THR A 54 28.42 -15.07 -2.71
N ALA A 55 27.65 -14.22 -3.41
CA ALA A 55 26.21 -14.12 -3.30
C ALA A 55 25.47 -15.12 -4.19
N LEU A 56 26.01 -15.40 -5.40
CA LEU A 56 25.41 -16.33 -6.34
C LEU A 56 26.52 -17.13 -7.02
N ARG A 57 26.27 -18.42 -7.21
CA ARG A 57 27.17 -19.33 -7.93
C ARG A 57 26.44 -19.90 -9.14
N LEU A 58 27.06 -19.78 -10.32
CA LEU A 58 26.60 -20.37 -11.58
C LEU A 58 27.61 -21.40 -12.02
N GLU A 59 27.16 -22.53 -12.53
CA GLU A 59 28.02 -23.66 -12.90
C GLU A 59 27.67 -24.18 -14.29
N TYR A 60 28.69 -24.63 -15.00
CA TYR A 60 28.59 -25.38 -16.26
C TYR A 60 29.36 -26.69 -16.13
N HIS A 61 28.73 -27.80 -16.52
CA HIS A 61 29.34 -29.13 -16.51
C HIS A 61 28.95 -29.90 -17.77
N ASP A 62 29.95 -30.29 -18.53
CA ASP A 62 29.78 -31.22 -19.68
C ASP A 62 29.76 -32.70 -19.21
N SER A 63 30.35 -32.95 -18.03
CA SER A 63 30.42 -34.30 -17.43
C SER A 63 30.45 -34.22 -15.90
N TYR A 64 29.85 -35.20 -15.22
CA TYR A 64 29.83 -35.31 -13.77
C TYR A 64 30.86 -36.38 -13.28
N PRO A 65 31.58 -36.17 -12.15
CA PRO A 65 31.51 -35.04 -11.20
C PRO A 65 32.44 -33.88 -11.59
N ALA A 66 31.98 -32.63 -11.28
CA ALA A 66 32.82 -31.45 -11.42
C ALA A 66 33.98 -31.48 -10.41
N PRO A 67 35.19 -31.03 -10.77
CA PRO A 67 36.25 -30.87 -9.80
C PRO A 67 35.85 -29.76 -8.76
N PRO A 68 36.14 -30.01 -7.47
CA PRO A 68 35.83 -28.98 -6.45
C PRO A 68 36.65 -27.71 -6.72
N VAL A 69 35.98 -26.55 -6.74
CA VAL A 69 36.66 -25.25 -6.77
C VAL A 69 37.23 -25.02 -5.39
N PRO A 70 38.55 -24.85 -5.21
CA PRO A 70 39.11 -24.51 -3.92
C PRO A 70 38.54 -23.21 -3.41
N GLU A 71 38.13 -23.13 -2.13
CA GLU A 71 37.53 -21.94 -1.52
C GLU A 71 38.46 -20.70 -1.58
N SER A 72 39.78 -20.91 -1.65
CA SER A 72 40.78 -19.84 -1.77
C SER A 72 40.88 -19.19 -3.16
N LEU A 73 40.39 -19.84 -4.24
CA LEU A 73 40.46 -19.29 -5.58
C LEU A 73 39.71 -17.97 -5.80
N PRO A 74 38.54 -17.71 -5.21
CA PRO A 74 37.79 -16.44 -5.41
C PRO A 74 38.58 -15.19 -5.05
N ALA A 75 39.52 -15.27 -4.13
CA ALA A 75 40.29 -14.11 -3.66
C ALA A 75 41.52 -13.75 -4.51
N VAL A 76 41.87 -14.59 -5.49
CA VAL A 76 43.23 -14.58 -6.10
C VAL A 76 43.25 -14.04 -7.53
N ILE A 77 42.10 -13.98 -8.26
CA ILE A 77 42.12 -13.48 -9.65
C ILE A 77 42.43 -11.99 -9.68
N PRO A 78 43.48 -11.55 -10.40
CA PRO A 78 43.77 -10.13 -10.61
C PRO A 78 42.58 -9.42 -11.29
N VAL A 79 42.38 -8.14 -10.98
CA VAL A 79 41.22 -7.39 -11.46
C VAL A 79 41.20 -7.23 -12.99
N ASN A 80 42.36 -6.96 -13.60
CA ASN A 80 42.47 -6.58 -15.01
C ASN A 80 43.26 -7.55 -15.87
N THR A 81 43.76 -8.64 -15.31
CA THR A 81 44.54 -9.64 -16.06
C THR A 81 44.00 -11.02 -15.81
N PRO A 82 43.85 -11.85 -16.86
CA PRO A 82 43.47 -13.25 -16.68
C PRO A 82 44.54 -14.00 -15.88
N LEU A 83 44.11 -14.91 -15.02
CA LEU A 83 44.97 -15.82 -14.29
C LEU A 83 44.96 -17.17 -15.00
N LEU A 84 46.05 -17.51 -15.66
CA LEU A 84 46.24 -18.76 -16.38
C LEU A 84 47.13 -19.68 -15.57
N VAL A 85 46.63 -20.83 -15.15
CA VAL A 85 47.34 -21.82 -14.35
C VAL A 85 47.18 -23.22 -14.98
N ASN A 86 48.22 -23.73 -15.58
CA ASN A 86 48.27 -25.09 -16.14
C ASN A 86 48.92 -26.08 -15.15
N SER A 87 49.71 -25.57 -14.21
CA SER A 87 50.40 -26.33 -13.17
C SER A 87 50.44 -25.49 -11.90
N PRO A 88 50.41 -26.08 -10.68
CA PRO A 88 50.57 -25.32 -9.44
C PRO A 88 51.84 -24.46 -9.38
N GLN A 89 52.83 -24.76 -10.19
CA GLN A 89 54.08 -23.98 -10.30
C GLN A 89 53.90 -22.63 -11.03
N ASP A 90 52.84 -22.49 -11.81
CA ASP A 90 52.55 -21.26 -12.58
C ASP A 90 51.99 -20.15 -11.70
N ALA A 91 51.55 -20.49 -10.47
CA ALA A 91 51.06 -19.55 -9.49
C ALA A 91 51.67 -19.79 -8.08
N PRO A 92 52.97 -19.52 -7.89
CA PRO A 92 53.69 -19.85 -6.66
C PRO A 92 53.20 -19.08 -5.43
N ASP A 93 52.50 -17.97 -5.63
CA ASP A 93 51.96 -17.13 -4.54
C ASP A 93 50.57 -17.63 -4.06
N ILE A 94 50.06 -18.70 -4.70
CA ILE A 94 48.77 -19.29 -4.36
C ILE A 94 48.98 -20.73 -3.86
N ASP A 95 48.50 -21.03 -2.68
CA ASP A 95 48.57 -22.37 -2.10
C ASP A 95 47.56 -23.29 -2.81
N LEU A 96 47.98 -23.88 -3.92
CA LEU A 96 47.16 -24.77 -4.74
C LEU A 96 47.52 -26.24 -4.45
N PRO A 97 46.54 -27.11 -4.20
CA PRO A 97 46.76 -28.54 -4.13
C PRO A 97 47.41 -29.07 -5.39
N ALA A 98 48.33 -30.05 -5.26
CA ALA A 98 49.02 -30.67 -6.40
C ALA A 98 48.05 -31.35 -7.40
N SER A 99 46.83 -31.67 -6.98
CA SER A 99 45.75 -32.24 -7.78
C SER A 99 44.86 -31.22 -8.48
N THR A 100 45.17 -29.90 -8.35
CA THR A 100 44.36 -28.85 -8.99
C THR A 100 44.43 -29.00 -10.51
N PRO A 101 43.29 -29.12 -11.20
CA PRO A 101 43.26 -29.19 -12.65
C PRO A 101 43.69 -27.84 -13.25
N PRO A 102 44.16 -27.81 -14.52
CA PRO A 102 44.38 -26.58 -15.24
C PRO A 102 43.14 -25.66 -15.15
N PHE A 103 43.35 -24.37 -14.87
CA PHE A 103 42.26 -23.42 -14.84
C PHE A 103 42.66 -22.06 -15.44
N LEU A 104 41.61 -21.34 -15.91
CA LEU A 104 41.71 -19.97 -16.38
C LEU A 104 40.69 -19.14 -15.60
N GLY A 105 41.18 -18.13 -14.87
CA GLY A 105 40.37 -17.20 -14.09
C GLY A 105 40.26 -15.83 -14.74
N VAL A 106 39.04 -15.29 -14.85
CA VAL A 106 38.79 -13.93 -15.39
C VAL A 106 37.79 -13.19 -14.52
N SER A 107 38.08 -11.92 -14.26
CA SER A 107 37.17 -11.03 -13.53
C SER A 107 36.20 -10.34 -14.48
N VAL A 108 34.92 -10.27 -14.11
CA VAL A 108 33.89 -9.49 -14.78
C VAL A 108 33.69 -8.19 -14.00
N LEU A 109 33.88 -7.05 -14.67
CA LEU A 109 33.82 -5.73 -14.07
C LEU A 109 32.51 -5.03 -14.44
N VAL A 110 31.91 -4.35 -13.45
CA VAL A 110 30.83 -3.39 -13.61
C VAL A 110 31.26 -2.09 -12.93
N HIS A 111 31.29 -0.97 -13.65
CA HIS A 111 31.80 0.32 -13.14
C HIS A 111 33.19 0.22 -12.47
N GLU A 112 34.11 -0.49 -13.12
CA GLU A 112 35.50 -0.71 -12.64
C GLU A 112 35.61 -1.53 -11.34
N GLN A 113 34.51 -2.05 -10.80
CA GLN A 113 34.48 -2.94 -9.65
C GLN A 113 34.29 -4.39 -10.08
N VAL A 114 34.93 -5.32 -9.36
CA VAL A 114 34.72 -6.74 -9.61
C VAL A 114 33.34 -7.15 -9.17
N TYR A 115 32.49 -7.43 -10.15
CA TYR A 115 31.12 -7.92 -9.95
C TYR A 115 31.09 -9.44 -9.81
N ALA A 116 31.87 -10.15 -10.64
CA ALA A 116 31.93 -11.60 -10.60
C ALA A 116 33.32 -12.11 -11.04
N ARG A 117 33.61 -13.37 -10.69
CA ARG A 117 34.80 -14.09 -11.12
C ARG A 117 34.40 -15.39 -11.80
N LEU A 118 34.88 -15.57 -13.02
CA LEU A 118 34.72 -16.80 -13.81
C LEU A 118 35.96 -17.66 -13.71
N TYR A 119 35.78 -18.94 -13.43
CA TYR A 119 36.80 -19.97 -13.42
C TYR A 119 36.42 -21.03 -14.45
N LEU A 120 37.23 -21.20 -15.49
CA LEU A 120 37.14 -22.28 -16.45
C LEU A 120 38.16 -23.35 -16.03
N MET A 121 37.77 -24.63 -16.03
CA MET A 121 38.61 -25.71 -15.45
C MET A 121 38.61 -26.95 -16.29
N GLY A 122 39.73 -27.69 -16.21
CA GLY A 122 39.83 -29.06 -16.69
C GLY A 122 40.00 -29.23 -18.20
N LYS A 123 40.39 -28.18 -18.94
CA LYS A 123 40.67 -28.28 -20.38
C LYS A 123 41.81 -29.28 -20.65
N PRO A 124 41.57 -30.31 -21.49
CA PRO A 124 42.62 -31.24 -21.92
C PRO A 124 43.75 -30.49 -22.65
N GLY A 125 44.99 -30.64 -22.17
CA GLY A 125 46.15 -29.96 -22.72
C GLY A 125 46.44 -28.59 -22.14
N GLY A 126 45.61 -28.14 -21.21
CA GLY A 126 45.75 -26.82 -20.52
C GLY A 126 45.19 -25.66 -21.33
N TYR A 127 45.26 -24.47 -20.71
CA TYR A 127 44.82 -23.20 -21.30
C TYR A 127 45.96 -22.48 -22.00
N THR A 128 45.63 -21.72 -23.03
CA THR A 128 46.57 -20.93 -23.83
C THR A 128 46.32 -19.43 -23.66
N ASP A 129 47.29 -18.61 -24.08
CA ASP A 129 47.10 -17.14 -24.14
C ASP A 129 45.95 -16.75 -25.08
N GLU A 130 45.64 -17.56 -26.09
CA GLU A 130 44.49 -17.35 -26.99
C GLU A 130 43.18 -17.57 -26.26
N ASP A 131 43.08 -18.61 -25.44
CA ASP A 131 41.88 -18.83 -24.57
C ASP A 131 41.68 -17.66 -23.60
N ALA A 132 42.76 -17.21 -22.98
CA ALA A 132 42.75 -16.08 -22.08
C ALA A 132 42.29 -14.79 -22.79
N ALA A 133 42.77 -14.53 -23.97
CA ALA A 133 42.38 -13.38 -24.79
C ALA A 133 40.90 -13.44 -25.20
N VAL A 134 40.39 -14.62 -25.59
CA VAL A 134 38.97 -14.83 -25.96
C VAL A 134 38.04 -14.51 -24.78
N VAL A 135 38.30 -15.08 -23.60
CA VAL A 135 37.45 -14.87 -22.43
C VAL A 135 37.55 -13.44 -21.91
N SER A 136 38.77 -12.86 -21.92
CA SER A 136 38.97 -11.46 -21.56
C SER A 136 38.25 -10.48 -22.49
N ALA A 137 38.11 -10.81 -23.77
CA ALA A 137 37.34 -10.00 -24.72
C ALA A 137 35.83 -10.10 -24.50
N LEU A 138 35.33 -11.21 -23.97
CA LEU A 138 33.89 -11.38 -23.62
C LEU A 138 33.51 -10.78 -22.28
N ALA A 139 34.41 -10.70 -21.30
CA ALA A 139 34.12 -10.22 -19.95
C ALA A 139 33.50 -8.84 -19.92
N PRO A 140 33.94 -7.83 -20.72
CA PRO A 140 33.27 -6.53 -20.78
C PRO A 140 31.81 -6.61 -21.27
N ALA A 141 31.50 -7.51 -22.22
CA ALA A 141 30.11 -7.69 -22.68
C ALA A 141 29.21 -8.27 -21.58
N ALA A 142 29.74 -9.18 -20.75
CA ALA A 142 29.05 -9.66 -19.56
C ALA A 142 28.81 -8.52 -18.55
N GLY A 143 29.77 -7.64 -18.34
CA GLY A 143 29.59 -6.44 -17.50
C GLY A 143 28.49 -5.50 -17.98
N ILE A 144 28.45 -5.23 -19.29
CA ILE A 144 27.37 -4.44 -19.92
C ILE A 144 26.02 -5.15 -19.80
N ALA A 145 25.98 -6.49 -19.96
CA ALA A 145 24.74 -7.25 -19.78
C ALA A 145 24.19 -7.15 -18.35
N VAL A 146 25.07 -7.20 -17.35
CA VAL A 146 24.71 -6.98 -15.93
C VAL A 146 24.13 -5.59 -15.73
N GLU A 147 24.81 -4.56 -16.24
CA GLU A 147 24.35 -3.17 -16.13
C GLU A 147 22.99 -2.97 -16.78
N ASN A 148 22.79 -3.46 -18.01
CA ASN A 148 21.52 -3.39 -18.71
C ASN A 148 20.40 -4.12 -17.95
N ALA A 149 20.66 -5.31 -17.41
CA ALA A 149 19.68 -6.06 -16.63
C ALA A 149 19.29 -5.31 -15.35
N ASN A 150 20.25 -4.72 -14.63
CA ASN A 150 20.00 -3.92 -13.45
C ASN A 150 19.18 -2.65 -13.76
N LEU A 151 19.57 -1.89 -14.80
CA LEU A 151 18.84 -0.71 -15.25
C LEU A 151 17.40 -1.04 -15.67
N TYR A 152 17.22 -2.17 -16.37
CA TYR A 152 15.90 -2.64 -16.76
C TYR A 152 15.03 -3.03 -15.54
N ALA A 153 15.61 -3.74 -14.57
CA ALA A 153 14.92 -4.13 -13.34
C ALA A 153 14.50 -2.89 -12.53
N ASP A 154 15.38 -1.89 -12.41
CA ASP A 154 15.10 -0.64 -11.71
C ASP A 154 14.04 0.19 -12.42
N SER A 155 14.11 0.30 -13.75
CA SER A 155 13.09 0.97 -14.57
C SER A 155 11.71 0.32 -14.41
N LYS A 156 11.67 -1.02 -14.45
CA LYS A 156 10.44 -1.79 -14.26
C LYS A 156 9.87 -1.64 -12.84
N ARG A 157 10.75 -1.61 -11.83
CA ARG A 157 10.38 -1.34 -10.43
C ARG A 157 9.75 0.04 -10.32
N THR A 158 10.43 1.07 -10.79
CA THR A 158 9.94 2.46 -10.77
C THR A 158 8.59 2.60 -11.49
N ALA A 159 8.44 1.98 -12.66
CA ALA A 159 7.19 2.02 -13.42
C ALA A 159 6.00 1.39 -12.64
N ARG A 160 6.23 0.29 -11.92
CA ARG A 160 5.19 -0.33 -11.06
C ARG A 160 4.77 0.62 -9.94
N TRP A 161 5.72 1.26 -9.27
CA TRP A 161 5.43 2.21 -8.20
C TRP A 161 4.65 3.43 -8.70
N ILE A 162 5.00 3.98 -9.86
CA ILE A 162 4.27 5.09 -10.48
C ILE A 162 2.83 4.66 -10.82
N SER A 163 2.67 3.49 -11.44
CA SER A 163 1.34 2.96 -11.79
C SER A 163 0.48 2.73 -10.56
N ALA A 164 1.05 2.18 -9.50
CA ALA A 164 0.37 1.99 -8.22
C ALA A 164 -0.07 3.31 -7.58
N SER A 165 0.81 4.32 -7.59
CA SER A 165 0.50 5.66 -7.09
C SER A 165 -0.65 6.32 -7.86
N GLN A 166 -0.67 6.19 -9.19
CA GLN A 166 -1.75 6.72 -10.04
C GLN A 166 -3.07 6.01 -9.75
N SER A 167 -3.06 4.69 -9.63
CA SER A 167 -4.26 3.89 -9.29
C SER A 167 -4.82 4.28 -7.94
N LEU A 168 -3.97 4.37 -6.89
CA LEU A 168 -4.36 4.84 -5.56
C LEU A 168 -5.04 6.20 -5.61
N THR A 169 -4.41 7.18 -6.28
CA THR A 169 -4.95 8.54 -6.38
C THR A 169 -6.32 8.54 -7.05
N THR A 170 -6.51 7.76 -8.12
CA THR A 170 -7.79 7.68 -8.83
C THR A 170 -8.88 7.11 -7.94
N THR A 171 -8.63 5.97 -7.28
CA THR A 171 -9.62 5.31 -6.40
C THR A 171 -10.01 6.20 -5.21
N MET A 172 -9.04 6.90 -4.60
CA MET A 172 -9.34 7.84 -3.52
C MET A 172 -10.19 9.03 -3.97
N LEU A 173 -10.00 9.51 -5.19
CA LEU A 173 -10.80 10.61 -5.76
C LEU A 173 -12.22 10.16 -6.15
N GLU A 174 -12.45 8.88 -6.39
CA GLU A 174 -13.77 8.30 -6.70
C GLU A 174 -14.68 8.18 -5.49
N GLY A 175 -14.19 8.38 -4.27
CA GLY A 175 -15.02 8.53 -3.08
C GLY A 175 -14.82 7.44 -2.02
N ALA A 176 -13.67 6.77 -2.00
CA ALA A 176 -13.29 5.89 -0.90
C ALA A 176 -13.33 6.65 0.44
N ASP A 177 -13.80 6.01 1.50
CA ASP A 177 -13.72 6.58 2.84
C ASP A 177 -12.26 6.51 3.39
N GLU A 178 -12.03 7.07 4.57
CA GLU A 178 -10.69 7.17 5.15
C GLU A 178 -10.11 5.78 5.47
N GLU A 179 -10.91 4.85 5.93
CA GLU A 179 -10.50 3.50 6.32
C GLU A 179 -10.20 2.65 5.09
N GLU A 180 -11.10 2.63 4.11
CA GLU A 180 -10.91 1.98 2.81
C GLU A 180 -9.66 2.50 2.08
N ALA A 181 -9.44 3.81 2.14
CA ALA A 181 -8.26 4.43 1.53
C ALA A 181 -6.95 3.96 2.19
N LEU A 182 -6.91 3.86 3.53
CA LEU A 182 -5.74 3.37 4.27
C LEU A 182 -5.49 1.88 4.01
N GLU A 183 -6.53 1.05 3.96
CA GLU A 183 -6.41 -0.37 3.59
C GLU A 183 -5.86 -0.54 2.18
N LEU A 184 -6.38 0.21 1.22
CA LEU A 184 -5.89 0.21 -0.15
C LEU A 184 -4.43 0.65 -0.25
N ILE A 185 -4.00 1.64 0.53
CA ILE A 185 -2.59 2.07 0.64
C ILE A 185 -1.74 0.92 1.14
N ALA A 186 -2.10 0.30 2.26
CA ALA A 186 -1.34 -0.79 2.87
C ALA A 186 -1.18 -1.96 1.89
N LYS A 187 -2.26 -2.40 1.26
CA LYS A 187 -2.30 -3.47 0.26
C LYS A 187 -1.42 -3.14 -0.94
N THR A 188 -1.61 -1.97 -1.54
CA THR A 188 -0.89 -1.56 -2.75
C THR A 188 0.61 -1.46 -2.50
N VAL A 189 1.02 -0.84 -1.39
CA VAL A 189 2.44 -0.69 -1.07
C VAL A 189 3.08 -2.04 -0.77
N ARG A 190 2.39 -2.93 -0.05
CA ARG A 190 2.86 -4.30 0.19
C ARG A 190 3.08 -5.06 -1.12
N GLU A 191 2.13 -5.01 -2.04
CA GLU A 191 2.23 -5.72 -3.33
C GLU A 191 3.36 -5.19 -4.21
N VAL A 192 3.49 -3.87 -4.32
CA VAL A 192 4.52 -3.25 -5.19
C VAL A 192 5.92 -3.42 -4.62
N SER A 193 6.07 -3.38 -3.29
CA SER A 193 7.36 -3.58 -2.61
C SER A 193 7.72 -5.06 -2.43
N HIS A 194 6.82 -5.99 -2.79
CA HIS A 194 6.97 -7.41 -2.49
C HIS A 194 7.23 -7.68 -1.00
N ALA A 195 6.67 -6.85 -0.13
CA ALA A 195 6.69 -7.09 1.31
C ALA A 195 5.69 -8.20 1.68
N ASP A 196 5.99 -8.93 2.74
CA ASP A 196 5.07 -9.95 3.27
C ASP A 196 3.95 -9.32 4.09
N THR A 197 4.22 -8.17 4.71
CA THR A 197 3.26 -7.46 5.56
C THR A 197 3.48 -5.95 5.47
N ALA A 198 2.39 -5.20 5.40
CA ALA A 198 2.36 -3.75 5.55
C ALA A 198 1.55 -3.37 6.79
N ILE A 199 2.04 -2.39 7.54
CA ILE A 199 1.39 -1.86 8.74
C ILE A 199 1.31 -0.35 8.59
N ILE A 200 0.14 0.23 8.85
CA ILE A 200 -0.01 1.67 9.02
C ILE A 200 -0.22 1.97 10.49
N VAL A 201 0.70 2.73 11.06
CA VAL A 201 0.68 3.18 12.45
C VAL A 201 0.13 4.60 12.48
N LEU A 202 -0.99 4.78 13.18
CA LEU A 202 -1.66 6.06 13.36
C LEU A 202 -1.83 6.37 14.84
N GLN A 203 -2.16 7.63 15.13
CA GLN A 203 -2.54 8.02 16.47
C GLN A 203 -3.93 7.45 16.79
N SER A 204 -4.00 6.64 17.84
CA SER A 204 -5.22 6.06 18.39
C SER A 204 -5.74 6.92 19.56
N VAL A 205 -6.47 6.35 20.49
CA VAL A 205 -7.05 7.09 21.61
C VAL A 205 -5.98 7.73 22.51
N GLY A 206 -6.05 9.03 22.71
CA GLY A 206 -5.06 9.82 23.46
C GLY A 206 -3.74 9.98 22.70
N ASP A 207 -2.61 9.83 23.39
CA ASP A 207 -1.26 9.91 22.79
C ASP A 207 -0.71 8.53 22.39
N THR A 208 -1.57 7.53 22.25
CA THR A 208 -1.15 6.16 21.91
C THR A 208 -1.05 6.02 20.40
N TRP A 209 0.04 5.41 19.93
CA TRP A 209 0.25 5.07 18.52
C TRP A 209 0.08 3.57 18.34
N ALA A 210 -0.79 3.18 17.42
CA ALA A 210 -1.13 1.78 17.21
C ALA A 210 -1.14 1.40 15.71
N ALA A 211 -1.00 0.10 15.44
CA ALA A 211 -1.22 -0.47 14.12
C ALA A 211 -2.74 -0.45 13.83
N GLU A 212 -3.22 0.56 13.17
CA GLU A 212 -4.64 0.70 12.84
C GLU A 212 -5.01 -0.11 11.59
N ILE A 213 -4.09 -0.24 10.64
CA ILE A 213 -4.28 -1.03 9.43
C ILE A 213 -3.11 -2.00 9.29
N VAL A 214 -3.41 -3.25 8.97
CA VAL A 214 -2.40 -4.29 8.70
C VAL A 214 -2.87 -5.15 7.53
N ASP A 215 -2.05 -5.22 6.49
CA ASP A 215 -2.30 -6.09 5.35
C ASP A 215 -1.16 -7.11 5.18
N GLY A 216 -1.50 -8.37 4.88
CA GLY A 216 -0.54 -9.44 4.63
C GLY A 216 -0.44 -10.49 5.74
N LYS A 217 0.75 -11.11 5.86
CA LYS A 217 0.99 -12.20 6.81
C LYS A 217 0.94 -11.73 8.26
N ASN A 218 0.35 -12.55 9.13
CA ASN A 218 0.20 -12.28 10.57
C ASN A 218 -0.65 -11.03 10.90
N ALA A 219 -1.48 -10.53 9.98
CA ALA A 219 -2.26 -9.32 10.16
C ALA A 219 -3.06 -9.31 11.46
N SER A 220 -3.79 -10.39 11.76
CA SER A 220 -4.61 -10.49 12.98
C SER A 220 -3.84 -10.39 14.30
N SER A 221 -2.54 -10.71 14.30
CA SER A 221 -1.68 -10.62 15.50
C SER A 221 -0.97 -9.28 15.64
N LEU A 222 -0.96 -8.49 14.58
CA LEU A 222 -0.27 -7.20 14.51
C LEU A 222 -1.26 -6.01 14.61
N LEU A 223 -2.52 -6.23 14.25
CA LEU A 223 -3.57 -5.21 14.35
C LEU A 223 -3.77 -4.79 15.82
N GLY A 224 -3.87 -3.49 16.07
CA GLY A 224 -3.99 -2.92 17.40
C GLY A 224 -2.70 -2.91 18.23
N LEU A 225 -1.57 -3.32 17.66
CA LEU A 225 -0.28 -3.34 18.33
C LEU A 225 0.20 -1.92 18.63
N THR A 226 0.53 -1.63 19.89
CA THR A 226 0.97 -0.30 20.31
C THR A 226 2.47 -0.10 20.12
N PHE A 227 2.85 1.12 19.71
CA PHE A 227 4.23 1.53 19.48
C PHE A 227 4.69 2.51 20.56
N PRO A 228 5.73 2.18 21.32
CA PRO A 228 6.21 3.04 22.40
C PRO A 228 6.91 4.30 21.87
N PRO A 229 6.88 5.42 22.62
CA PRO A 229 7.44 6.71 22.20
C PRO A 229 8.92 6.68 21.79
N GLU A 230 9.73 5.81 22.41
CA GLU A 230 11.15 5.66 22.09
C GLU A 230 11.41 4.58 21.01
N GLY A 231 10.39 4.16 20.29
CA GLY A 231 10.48 3.17 19.23
C GLY A 231 10.90 3.76 17.88
N ARG A 232 11.37 2.90 16.96
CA ARG A 232 11.77 3.31 15.59
C ARG A 232 10.65 4.00 14.83
N ALA A 233 9.42 3.52 14.94
CA ALA A 233 8.27 4.15 14.30
C ALA A 233 8.11 5.62 14.75
N MET A 234 8.28 5.87 16.05
CA MET A 234 8.18 7.23 16.59
C MET A 234 9.37 8.11 16.21
N SER A 235 10.58 7.55 16.08
CA SER A 235 11.72 8.29 15.51
C SER A 235 11.43 8.75 14.09
N VAL A 236 10.94 7.83 13.22
CA VAL A 236 10.54 8.17 11.84
C VAL A 236 9.42 9.21 11.79
N LEU A 237 8.43 9.11 12.68
CA LEU A 237 7.35 10.08 12.79
C LEU A 237 7.86 11.49 13.12
N HIS A 238 8.75 11.61 14.11
CA HIS A 238 9.27 12.90 14.57
C HIS A 238 10.31 13.50 13.63
N GLU A 239 11.22 12.67 13.10
CA GLU A 239 12.27 13.11 12.19
C GLU A 239 11.74 13.37 10.77
N GLY A 240 10.61 12.75 10.41
CA GLY A 240 10.02 12.85 9.09
C GLY A 240 10.87 12.26 7.97
N THR A 241 11.77 11.33 8.31
CA THR A 241 12.71 10.65 7.41
C THR A 241 12.58 9.15 7.62
N GLY A 242 12.46 8.40 6.54
CA GLY A 242 12.34 6.96 6.60
C GLY A 242 13.65 6.26 6.98
N MET A 243 13.54 4.98 7.35
CA MET A 243 14.70 4.15 7.68
C MET A 243 14.51 2.71 7.23
N ILE A 244 15.63 2.05 6.98
CA ILE A 244 15.71 0.60 6.75
C ILE A 244 16.34 -0.07 7.96
N VAL A 245 15.83 -1.25 8.30
CA VAL A 245 16.39 -2.15 9.31
C VAL A 245 16.67 -3.48 8.65
N ASP A 246 17.94 -3.86 8.55
CA ASP A 246 18.36 -5.06 7.82
C ASP A 246 17.79 -6.34 8.40
N SER A 247 17.63 -6.41 9.73
CA SER A 247 17.03 -7.56 10.39
C SER A 247 16.35 -7.20 11.70
N MET A 248 15.05 -7.41 11.76
CA MET A 248 14.28 -7.24 13.00
C MET A 248 14.63 -8.34 14.03
N SER A 249 14.86 -9.57 13.58
CA SER A 249 15.19 -10.69 14.45
C SER A 249 16.56 -10.55 15.16
N ARG A 250 17.50 -9.78 14.59
CA ARG A 250 18.84 -9.53 15.15
C ARG A 250 18.94 -8.23 15.92
N ALA A 251 17.87 -7.45 15.99
CA ALA A 251 17.90 -6.14 16.66
C ALA A 251 18.12 -6.32 18.17
N GLN A 252 19.20 -5.69 18.70
CA GLN A 252 19.57 -5.80 20.12
C GLN A 252 18.54 -5.20 21.07
N THR A 253 17.75 -4.23 20.61
CA THR A 253 16.68 -3.58 21.38
C THR A 253 15.38 -3.65 20.60
N MET A 254 14.55 -4.67 20.90
CA MET A 254 13.23 -4.82 20.31
C MET A 254 12.19 -4.25 21.27
N ARG A 255 11.59 -3.12 20.92
CA ARG A 255 10.52 -2.48 21.72
C ARG A 255 9.15 -3.09 21.46
N VAL A 256 8.98 -3.72 20.28
CA VAL A 256 7.76 -4.38 19.83
C VAL A 256 8.11 -5.84 19.50
N PRO A 257 8.01 -6.77 20.48
CA PRO A 257 8.52 -8.15 20.34
C PRO A 257 7.94 -8.93 19.15
N GLN A 258 6.70 -8.63 18.77
CA GLN A 258 6.00 -9.30 17.66
C GLN A 258 6.72 -9.10 16.30
N LEU A 259 7.41 -7.99 16.15
CA LEU A 259 8.18 -7.69 14.92
C LEU A 259 9.47 -8.51 14.81
N ALA A 260 9.93 -9.16 15.88
CA ALA A 260 11.10 -10.04 15.86
C ALA A 260 10.93 -11.29 14.99
N ALA A 261 9.69 -11.64 14.62
CA ALA A 261 9.40 -12.74 13.71
C ALA A 261 9.77 -12.44 12.24
N PHE A 262 10.15 -11.20 11.93
CA PHE A 262 10.45 -10.75 10.56
C PHE A 262 11.95 -10.55 10.34
N GLY A 263 12.33 -10.52 9.07
CA GLY A 263 13.67 -10.20 8.58
C GLY A 263 13.89 -8.69 8.47
N SER A 264 14.05 -8.18 7.24
CA SER A 264 14.23 -6.75 7.02
C SER A 264 12.91 -5.98 7.16
N ALA A 265 13.04 -4.71 7.58
CA ALA A 265 11.93 -3.78 7.72
C ALA A 265 12.25 -2.42 7.10
N LEU A 266 11.25 -1.79 6.50
CA LEU A 266 11.32 -0.43 5.98
C LEU A 266 10.26 0.40 6.69
N TYR A 267 10.63 1.58 7.15
CA TYR A 267 9.76 2.55 7.81
C TYR A 267 9.70 3.81 6.95
N ALA A 268 8.54 4.24 6.54
CA ALA A 268 8.32 5.47 5.78
C ALA A 268 7.30 6.36 6.49
N PRO A 269 7.55 7.68 6.66
CA PRO A 269 6.58 8.57 7.28
C PRO A 269 5.42 8.84 6.32
N LEU A 270 4.19 8.78 6.83
CA LEU A 270 3.00 9.30 6.18
C LEU A 270 3.00 10.82 6.37
N ARG A 271 3.56 11.54 5.40
CA ARG A 271 3.84 12.97 5.55
C ARG A 271 3.16 13.81 4.49
N SER A 272 2.49 14.88 4.92
CA SER A 272 1.95 15.91 4.06
C SER A 272 2.33 17.29 4.60
N ARG A 273 2.69 18.22 3.70
CA ARG A 273 3.04 19.62 4.01
C ARG A 273 4.04 19.81 5.17
N GLY A 274 4.92 18.82 5.38
CA GLY A 274 5.93 18.89 6.43
C GLY A 274 5.52 18.31 7.78
N VAL A 275 4.28 17.83 7.92
CA VAL A 275 3.77 17.19 9.13
C VAL A 275 3.60 15.70 8.87
N SER A 276 4.09 14.87 9.78
CA SER A 276 3.89 13.42 9.74
C SER A 276 2.63 13.06 10.53
N SER A 277 1.67 12.39 9.91
CA SER A 277 0.41 11.93 10.51
C SER A 277 0.42 10.46 10.90
N GLY A 278 1.44 9.71 10.46
CA GLY A 278 1.57 8.28 10.72
C GLY A 278 2.88 7.72 10.20
N VAL A 279 3.01 6.40 10.30
CA VAL A 279 4.17 5.66 9.79
C VAL A 279 3.70 4.40 9.06
N LEU A 280 4.15 4.24 7.83
CA LEU A 280 4.04 3.01 7.06
C LEU A 280 5.23 2.12 7.39
N ILE A 281 4.99 0.86 7.74
CA ILE A 281 6.02 -0.14 8.02
C ILE A 281 5.82 -1.30 7.05
N LEU A 282 6.87 -1.64 6.31
CA LEU A 282 6.91 -2.80 5.43
C LEU A 282 7.84 -3.85 6.02
N LEU A 283 7.40 -5.10 6.03
CA LEU A 283 8.12 -6.22 6.64
C LEU A 283 8.32 -7.34 5.63
N ARG A 284 9.51 -7.91 5.58
CA ARG A 284 9.83 -9.15 4.85
C ARG A 284 10.16 -10.28 5.81
N GLN A 285 9.90 -11.51 5.39
CA GLN A 285 10.25 -12.69 6.19
C GLN A 285 11.76 -12.87 6.31
N ILE A 286 12.17 -13.61 7.34
CA ILE A 286 13.57 -14.00 7.54
C ILE A 286 14.06 -14.80 6.32
N GLY A 287 15.19 -14.37 5.74
CA GLY A 287 15.78 -14.98 4.54
C GLY A 287 15.29 -14.39 3.21
N ALA A 288 14.31 -13.47 3.22
CA ALA A 288 13.99 -12.67 2.03
C ALA A 288 15.06 -11.59 1.80
N PRO A 289 15.19 -11.05 0.56
CA PRO A 289 16.10 -9.95 0.26
C PRO A 289 15.86 -8.74 1.17
N GLU A 290 16.91 -8.05 1.55
CA GLU A 290 16.80 -6.81 2.32
C GLU A 290 16.20 -5.68 1.47
N PHE A 291 15.59 -4.69 2.12
CA PHE A 291 15.16 -3.47 1.45
C PHE A 291 16.38 -2.61 1.07
N ASP A 292 16.29 -1.93 -0.07
CA ASP A 292 17.32 -1.00 -0.51
C ASP A 292 16.89 0.48 -0.40
N SER A 293 17.86 1.39 -0.56
CA SER A 293 17.61 2.83 -0.48
C SER A 293 16.68 3.36 -1.59
N SER A 294 16.63 2.69 -2.74
CA SER A 294 15.73 3.02 -3.84
C SER A 294 14.29 2.67 -3.46
N GLU A 295 14.07 1.50 -2.85
CA GLU A 295 12.76 1.08 -2.33
C GLU A 295 12.28 2.02 -1.22
N LEU A 296 13.18 2.48 -0.33
CA LEU A 296 12.84 3.46 0.69
C LEU A 296 12.35 4.77 0.06
N SER A 297 13.10 5.32 -0.89
CA SER A 297 12.70 6.57 -1.56
C SER A 297 11.38 6.46 -2.29
N LEU A 298 11.11 5.31 -2.93
CA LEU A 298 9.84 5.04 -3.60
C LEU A 298 8.70 4.89 -2.59
N ALA A 299 8.92 4.20 -1.48
CA ALA A 299 7.94 4.05 -0.40
C ALA A 299 7.59 5.40 0.25
N GLU A 300 8.58 6.25 0.54
CA GLU A 300 8.37 7.61 1.06
C GLU A 300 7.55 8.48 0.08
N SER A 301 7.87 8.39 -1.22
CA SER A 301 7.14 9.11 -2.26
C SER A 301 5.68 8.69 -2.32
N LEU A 302 5.41 7.37 -2.32
CA LEU A 302 4.05 6.84 -2.36
C LEU A 302 3.28 7.13 -1.07
N ALA A 303 3.93 6.99 0.09
CA ALA A 303 3.35 7.35 1.39
C ALA A 303 2.94 8.82 1.45
N SER A 304 3.78 9.73 0.93
CA SER A 304 3.45 11.16 0.87
C SER A 304 2.29 11.47 -0.07
N GLN A 305 2.23 10.83 -1.23
CA GLN A 305 1.12 10.99 -2.18
C GLN A 305 -0.18 10.42 -1.60
N ALA A 306 -0.11 9.25 -0.97
CA ALA A 306 -1.24 8.63 -0.30
C ALA A 306 -1.80 9.53 0.83
N THR A 307 -0.92 10.12 1.65
CA THR A 307 -1.32 11.05 2.70
C THR A 307 -2.02 12.29 2.14
N LEU A 308 -1.50 12.86 1.04
CA LEU A 308 -2.15 14.00 0.38
C LEU A 308 -3.53 13.64 -0.19
N ALA A 309 -3.64 12.46 -0.81
CA ALA A 309 -4.91 11.99 -1.34
C ALA A 309 -5.94 11.75 -0.22
N LEU A 310 -5.50 11.19 0.91
CA LEU A 310 -6.32 11.01 2.10
C LEU A 310 -6.81 12.35 2.68
N GLU A 311 -5.93 13.35 2.81
CA GLU A 311 -6.32 14.70 3.25
C GLU A 311 -7.37 15.32 2.32
N LEU A 312 -7.23 15.14 1.01
CA LEU A 312 -8.19 15.63 0.01
C LEU A 312 -9.54 14.91 0.12
N ALA A 313 -9.53 13.58 0.31
CA ALA A 313 -10.75 12.79 0.50
C ALA A 313 -11.48 13.21 1.79
N SER A 314 -10.78 13.32 2.92
CA SER A 314 -11.31 13.80 4.19
C SER A 314 -11.86 15.22 4.11
N ALA A 315 -11.16 16.13 3.42
CA ALA A 315 -11.63 17.51 3.24
C ALA A 315 -12.90 17.56 2.38
N ARG A 316 -12.99 16.74 1.33
CA ARG A 316 -14.17 16.63 0.47
C ARG A 316 -15.35 16.08 1.25
N HIS A 317 -15.15 14.99 2.00
CA HIS A 317 -16.20 14.44 2.87
C HIS A 317 -16.71 15.47 3.90
N ALA A 318 -15.80 16.20 4.56
CA ALA A 318 -16.20 17.28 5.48
C ALA A 318 -17.01 18.38 4.80
N GLN A 319 -16.68 18.73 3.54
CA GLN A 319 -17.41 19.71 2.76
C GLN A 319 -18.81 19.21 2.37
N ASP A 320 -18.93 17.95 1.98
CA ASP A 320 -20.22 17.32 1.65
C ASP A 320 -21.14 17.24 2.87
N VAL A 321 -20.60 16.89 4.03
CA VAL A 321 -21.32 16.91 5.32
C VAL A 321 -21.77 18.31 5.68
N ALA A 322 -20.91 19.32 5.55
CA ALA A 322 -21.25 20.72 5.82
C ALA A 322 -22.37 21.19 4.88
N ALA A 323 -22.31 20.89 3.60
CA ALA A 323 -23.36 21.25 2.63
C ALA A 323 -24.71 20.61 2.98
N LEU A 324 -24.72 19.38 3.47
CA LEU A 324 -25.94 18.70 3.94
C LEU A 324 -26.53 19.35 5.18
N LEU A 325 -25.69 19.76 6.14
CA LEU A 325 -26.13 20.46 7.34
C LEU A 325 -26.71 21.84 6.98
N ASP A 326 -26.06 22.59 6.10
CA ASP A 326 -26.56 23.88 5.62
C ASP A 326 -27.91 23.75 4.90
N GLU A 327 -28.07 22.72 4.07
CA GLU A 327 -29.34 22.45 3.39
C GLU A 327 -30.46 22.07 4.40
N ARG A 328 -30.14 21.24 5.40
CA ARG A 328 -31.08 20.89 6.48
C ARG A 328 -31.51 22.12 7.29
N ASP A 329 -30.57 22.99 7.63
CA ASP A 329 -30.89 24.24 8.36
C ASP A 329 -31.69 25.20 7.48
N ARG A 330 -31.46 25.27 6.18
CA ARG A 330 -32.25 26.04 5.24
C ARG A 330 -33.69 25.53 5.19
N ILE A 331 -33.86 24.20 5.01
CA ILE A 331 -35.18 23.58 4.99
C ILE A 331 -35.91 23.78 6.33
N GLY A 332 -35.22 23.65 7.46
CA GLY A 332 -35.79 23.94 8.80
C GLY A 332 -36.32 25.35 8.91
N ARG A 333 -35.61 26.38 8.41
CA ARG A 333 -36.04 27.77 8.38
C ARG A 333 -37.24 27.97 7.45
N ASP A 334 -37.20 27.42 6.24
CA ASP A 334 -38.28 27.51 5.26
C ASP A 334 -39.58 26.90 5.81
N LEU A 335 -39.50 25.74 6.48
CA LEU A 335 -40.60 25.10 7.18
C LEU A 335 -41.16 25.95 8.33
N HIS A 336 -40.29 26.49 9.16
CA HIS A 336 -40.65 27.33 10.28
C HIS A 336 -41.37 28.61 9.83
N ASP A 337 -40.82 29.29 8.83
CA ASP A 337 -41.38 30.51 8.30
C ASP A 337 -42.74 30.27 7.63
N PHE A 338 -42.85 29.19 6.85
CA PHE A 338 -44.11 28.79 6.24
C PHE A 338 -45.17 28.45 7.30
N ALA A 339 -44.84 27.60 8.27
CA ALA A 339 -45.76 27.18 9.32
C ALA A 339 -46.24 28.38 10.17
N ILE A 340 -45.34 29.28 10.56
CA ILE A 340 -45.68 30.48 11.32
C ILE A 340 -46.56 31.40 10.51
N GLN A 341 -46.23 31.67 9.23
CA GLN A 341 -47.05 32.54 8.38
C GLN A 341 -48.49 32.02 8.23
N GLN A 342 -48.69 30.74 7.96
CA GLN A 342 -50.01 30.15 7.80
C GLN A 342 -50.80 30.10 9.11
N LEU A 343 -50.18 29.68 10.22
CA LEU A 343 -50.83 29.62 11.52
C LEU A 343 -51.17 31.01 12.06
N PHE A 344 -50.27 31.99 11.86
CA PHE A 344 -50.50 33.36 12.26
C PHE A 344 -51.62 34.05 11.46
N ALA A 345 -51.62 33.87 10.13
CA ALA A 345 -52.69 34.37 9.27
C ALA A 345 -54.07 33.78 9.64
N THR A 346 -54.12 32.46 9.89
CA THR A 346 -55.34 31.77 10.33
C THR A 346 -55.78 32.24 11.73
N GLY A 347 -54.84 32.42 12.65
CA GLY A 347 -55.10 32.95 14.00
C GLY A 347 -55.67 34.36 13.96
N MET A 348 -55.10 35.27 13.15
CA MET A 348 -55.61 36.64 12.97
C MET A 348 -57.02 36.66 12.37
N ALA A 349 -57.30 35.78 11.39
CA ALA A 349 -58.63 35.67 10.80
C ALA A 349 -59.68 35.23 11.83
N LEU A 350 -59.36 34.23 12.64
CA LEU A 350 -60.21 33.73 13.70
C LEU A 350 -60.40 34.77 14.84
N ASP A 351 -59.36 35.52 15.22
CA ASP A 351 -59.50 36.59 16.23
C ASP A 351 -60.36 37.75 15.75
N ALA A 352 -60.18 38.14 14.48
CA ALA A 352 -61.07 39.13 13.85
C ALA A 352 -62.54 38.68 13.81
N ALA A 353 -62.79 37.40 13.54
CA ALA A 353 -64.14 36.85 13.61
C ALA A 353 -64.72 36.88 15.02
N LYS A 354 -63.93 36.50 16.04
CA LYS A 354 -64.27 36.54 17.44
C LYS A 354 -64.69 37.96 17.87
N GLN A 355 -63.97 38.97 17.44
CA GLN A 355 -64.27 40.37 17.74
C GLN A 355 -65.62 40.83 17.11
N LYS A 356 -65.89 40.44 15.88
CA LYS A 356 -67.19 40.68 15.19
C LYS A 356 -68.34 40.01 15.89
N VAL A 357 -68.21 38.76 16.34
CA VAL A 357 -69.20 38.01 17.12
C VAL A 357 -69.46 38.75 18.43
N ALA A 358 -68.43 39.21 19.15
CA ALA A 358 -68.58 39.96 20.44
C ALA A 358 -69.26 41.28 20.22
N ALA A 359 -69.13 41.93 19.06
CA ALA A 359 -69.78 43.18 18.72
C ALA A 359 -71.24 43.06 18.25
N GLY A 360 -71.80 41.81 18.17
CA GLY A 360 -73.13 41.57 17.69
C GLY A 360 -73.31 41.80 16.17
N GLN A 361 -72.22 41.89 15.40
CA GLN A 361 -72.19 42.17 13.95
C GLN A 361 -71.98 40.92 13.16
N THR A 362 -72.55 39.76 13.54
CA THR A 362 -72.23 38.47 12.91
C THR A 362 -73.35 38.00 12.03
N ASP A 363 -73.03 37.79 10.76
CA ASP A 363 -73.81 36.96 9.87
C ASP A 363 -73.38 35.49 10.07
N PRO A 364 -74.29 34.55 10.45
CA PRO A 364 -73.96 33.15 10.66
C PRO A 364 -73.30 32.48 9.46
N ALA A 365 -73.77 32.81 8.24
CA ALA A 365 -73.20 32.26 7.02
C ALA A 365 -71.75 32.76 6.77
N ALA A 366 -71.43 34.01 7.11
CA ALA A 366 -70.09 34.58 7.01
C ALA A 366 -69.15 33.95 8.04
N LEU A 367 -69.60 33.60 9.23
CA LEU A 367 -68.86 32.92 10.28
C LEU A 367 -68.54 31.46 9.88
N GLU A 368 -69.52 30.73 9.34
CA GLU A 368 -69.34 29.39 8.85
C GLU A 368 -68.30 29.33 7.71
N ALA A 369 -68.43 30.22 6.73
CA ALA A 369 -67.48 30.33 5.61
C ALA A 369 -66.04 30.64 6.10
N LEU A 370 -65.86 31.46 7.15
CA LEU A 370 -64.59 31.77 7.71
C LEU A 370 -63.96 30.58 8.48
N ILE A 371 -64.75 29.83 9.20
CA ILE A 371 -64.31 28.63 9.90
C ILE A 371 -63.87 27.61 8.87
N ASP A 372 -64.69 27.36 7.82
CA ASP A 372 -64.35 26.42 6.73
C ASP A 372 -63.07 26.85 6.01
N SER A 373 -62.87 28.12 5.71
CA SER A 373 -61.65 28.66 5.13
C SER A 373 -60.43 28.48 6.05
N SER A 374 -60.60 28.67 7.35
CA SER A 374 -59.53 28.46 8.33
C SER A 374 -59.12 27.01 8.45
N LEU A 375 -60.10 26.08 8.47
CA LEU A 375 -59.84 24.64 8.48
C LEU A 375 -59.13 24.20 7.18
N ALA A 376 -59.58 24.69 6.03
CA ALA A 376 -58.91 24.41 4.76
C ALA A 376 -57.48 24.89 4.70
N SER A 377 -57.18 26.08 5.28
CA SER A 377 -55.83 26.63 5.38
C SER A 377 -54.91 25.79 6.27
N ILE A 378 -55.46 25.28 7.40
CA ILE A 378 -54.72 24.39 8.31
C ILE A 378 -54.41 23.06 7.60
N ASP A 379 -55.40 22.46 6.94
CA ASP A 379 -55.26 21.19 6.21
C ASP A 379 -54.22 21.32 5.09
N GLU A 380 -54.19 22.44 4.39
CA GLU A 380 -53.20 22.70 3.35
C GLU A 380 -51.78 22.85 3.94
N ALA A 381 -51.65 23.58 5.07
CA ALA A 381 -50.38 23.68 5.76
C ALA A 381 -49.83 22.31 6.22
N VAL A 382 -50.72 21.46 6.78
CA VAL A 382 -50.35 20.11 7.20
C VAL A 382 -49.92 19.25 6.01
N ARG A 383 -50.64 19.36 4.89
CA ARG A 383 -50.25 18.62 3.66
C ARG A 383 -48.89 19.06 3.12
N GLN A 384 -48.64 20.35 3.07
CA GLN A 384 -47.35 20.85 2.57
C GLN A 384 -46.18 20.47 3.50
N ILE A 385 -46.35 20.60 4.81
CA ILE A 385 -45.35 20.12 5.78
C ILE A 385 -45.07 18.62 5.59
N ARG A 386 -46.12 17.81 5.44
CA ARG A 386 -45.99 16.39 5.22
C ARG A 386 -45.28 16.05 3.89
N THR A 387 -45.54 16.82 2.84
CA THR A 387 -44.85 16.66 1.53
C THR A 387 -43.37 16.99 1.62
N ILE A 388 -43.02 18.07 2.32
CA ILE A 388 -41.59 18.45 2.50
C ILE A 388 -40.85 17.40 3.33
N VAL A 389 -41.45 16.92 4.42
CA VAL A 389 -40.89 15.84 5.26
C VAL A 389 -40.76 14.54 4.47
N HIS A 390 -41.76 14.22 3.61
CA HIS A 390 -41.72 13.03 2.76
C HIS A 390 -40.62 13.10 1.71
N ASN A 391 -40.45 14.24 1.04
CA ASN A 391 -39.39 14.45 0.05
C ASN A 391 -37.99 14.38 0.67
N LEU A 392 -37.83 14.78 1.93
CA LEU A 392 -36.58 14.62 2.68
C LEU A 392 -36.32 13.13 2.97
N ARG A 393 -37.34 12.37 3.36
CA ARG A 393 -37.21 10.92 3.58
C ARG A 393 -36.95 10.14 2.30
N GLU A 394 -37.57 10.52 1.16
CA GLU A 394 -37.33 9.85 -0.11
C GLU A 394 -35.90 9.99 -0.64
N ARG A 395 -35.26 11.13 -0.40
CA ARG A 395 -33.82 11.32 -0.71
C ARG A 395 -32.91 10.45 0.17
N ASP A 396 -33.27 10.26 1.43
CA ASP A 396 -32.54 9.36 2.33
C ASP A 396 -32.76 7.87 1.96
N LYS A 397 -33.92 7.50 1.42
CA LYS A 397 -34.23 6.11 0.99
C LYS A 397 -33.48 5.66 -0.26
N ALA A 398 -32.94 6.58 -1.03
CA ALA A 398 -32.09 6.26 -2.19
C ALA A 398 -30.68 5.80 -1.77
N VAL A 399 -30.32 5.93 -0.49
CA VAL A 399 -29.05 5.51 0.09
C VAL A 399 -29.30 4.24 0.90
N GLY A 400 -28.51 3.20 0.70
CA GLY A 400 -28.63 1.92 1.41
C GLY A 400 -28.47 2.05 2.93
N LEU A 401 -29.00 1.06 3.68
CA LEU A 401 -28.97 1.07 5.14
C LEU A 401 -27.56 1.13 5.71
N VAL A 402 -26.64 0.34 5.13
CA VAL A 402 -25.23 0.30 5.57
C VAL A 402 -24.59 1.68 5.48
N GLU A 403 -24.75 2.35 4.34
CA GLU A 403 -24.19 3.69 4.13
C GLU A 403 -24.82 4.75 5.04
N ARG A 404 -26.11 4.63 5.30
CA ARG A 404 -26.81 5.53 6.27
C ARG A 404 -26.28 5.35 7.69
N ILE A 405 -25.98 4.12 8.12
CA ILE A 405 -25.39 3.83 9.43
C ILE A 405 -23.95 4.38 9.51
N ARG A 406 -23.14 4.14 8.47
CA ARG A 406 -21.77 4.70 8.37
C ARG A 406 -21.79 6.23 8.50
N ARG A 407 -22.72 6.87 7.82
CA ARG A 407 -22.92 8.32 7.84
C ARG A 407 -23.29 8.85 9.23
N GLU A 408 -24.23 8.22 9.93
CA GLU A 408 -24.60 8.61 11.30
C GLU A 408 -23.44 8.44 12.28
N SER A 409 -22.66 7.36 12.14
CA SER A 409 -21.45 7.13 12.93
C SER A 409 -20.39 8.20 12.68
N SER A 410 -20.18 8.59 11.42
CA SER A 410 -19.24 9.63 11.02
C SER A 410 -19.67 11.03 11.52
N LEU A 411 -20.96 11.37 11.40
CA LEU A 411 -21.49 12.64 11.90
C LEU A 411 -21.31 12.82 13.41
N THR A 412 -21.36 11.72 14.16
CA THR A 412 -21.27 11.77 15.62
C THR A 412 -19.82 11.82 16.13
N ARG A 413 -18.82 11.52 15.28
CA ARG A 413 -17.38 11.54 15.59
C ARG A 413 -16.95 12.86 16.25
N SER A 414 -17.38 14.01 15.72
CA SER A 414 -17.02 15.33 16.27
C SER A 414 -17.61 15.59 17.65
N ALA A 415 -18.79 15.05 17.94
CA ALA A 415 -19.45 15.19 19.22
C ALA A 415 -18.92 14.21 20.29
N LEU A 416 -18.47 13.04 19.87
CA LEU A 416 -17.87 12.00 20.71
C LEU A 416 -16.40 12.27 21.01
N GLY A 417 -15.67 12.93 20.11
CA GLY A 417 -14.22 13.10 20.16
C GLY A 417 -13.42 11.85 19.72
N PHE A 418 -14.09 10.80 19.27
CA PHE A 418 -13.50 9.58 18.71
C PHE A 418 -14.44 8.99 17.66
N ALA A 419 -13.91 8.12 16.77
CA ALA A 419 -14.71 7.38 15.79
C ALA A 419 -15.36 6.16 16.46
N PRO A 420 -16.70 5.99 16.39
CA PRO A 420 -17.34 4.76 16.83
C PRO A 420 -16.94 3.60 15.91
N SER A 421 -16.61 2.45 16.48
CA SER A 421 -16.41 1.22 15.71
C SER A 421 -17.75 0.69 15.20
N LEU A 422 -17.80 0.27 13.93
CA LEU A 422 -19.00 -0.24 13.30
C LEU A 422 -18.82 -1.73 12.98
N LEU A 423 -19.71 -2.57 13.48
CA LEU A 423 -19.76 -3.99 13.18
C LEU A 423 -21.13 -4.33 12.60
N ILE A 424 -21.19 -4.52 11.29
CA ILE A 424 -22.41 -4.94 10.58
C ILE A 424 -22.28 -6.42 10.22
N THR A 425 -23.29 -7.21 10.52
CA THR A 425 -23.29 -8.65 10.26
C THR A 425 -24.53 -9.07 9.50
N LEU A 426 -24.37 -9.94 8.52
CA LEU A 426 -25.47 -10.63 7.83
C LEU A 426 -25.38 -12.13 8.09
N ASP A 427 -26.44 -12.71 8.68
CA ASP A 427 -26.51 -14.13 9.03
C ASP A 427 -25.29 -14.62 9.86
N GLY A 428 -24.74 -13.75 10.72
CA GLY A 428 -23.59 -14.04 11.58
C GLY A 428 -22.22 -13.84 10.93
N ASN A 429 -22.16 -13.45 9.67
CA ASN A 429 -20.93 -13.09 8.97
C ASN A 429 -20.77 -11.57 8.97
N ALA A 430 -19.61 -11.09 9.42
CA ALA A 430 -19.30 -9.65 9.37
C ALA A 430 -19.23 -9.19 7.90
N ILE A 431 -19.87 -8.05 7.61
CA ILE A 431 -19.69 -7.36 6.34
C ILE A 431 -18.37 -6.61 6.47
N ASN A 432 -17.25 -7.32 6.30
CA ASN A 432 -15.92 -6.72 6.33
C ASN A 432 -14.98 -7.43 5.36
N SER A 433 -14.28 -6.61 4.59
CA SER A 433 -12.90 -6.76 4.12
C SER A 433 -12.53 -7.77 3.04
N ASP A 434 -13.44 -8.21 2.17
CA ASP A 434 -12.99 -8.68 0.85
C ASP A 434 -13.55 -7.70 -0.20
N LEU A 435 -12.75 -6.74 -0.62
CA LEU A 435 -13.12 -5.63 -1.52
C LEU A 435 -13.84 -6.07 -2.81
N ASP A 436 -13.61 -7.29 -3.26
CA ASP A 436 -14.27 -7.84 -4.46
C ASP A 436 -15.73 -8.34 -4.20
N ASN A 437 -16.12 -8.53 -2.93
CA ASN A 437 -17.44 -9.05 -2.54
C ASN A 437 -18.26 -8.07 -1.68
N GLU A 438 -17.67 -7.00 -1.15
CA GLU A 438 -18.33 -6.10 -0.21
C GLU A 438 -19.57 -5.43 -0.82
N LEU A 439 -19.45 -4.84 -2.01
CA LEU A 439 -20.57 -4.21 -2.71
C LEU A 439 -21.71 -5.17 -2.98
N VAL A 440 -21.41 -6.43 -3.30
CA VAL A 440 -22.44 -7.47 -3.54
C VAL A 440 -23.14 -7.83 -2.24
N VAL A 441 -22.41 -7.93 -1.13
CA VAL A 441 -22.96 -8.25 0.19
C VAL A 441 -23.77 -7.08 0.75
N ILE A 442 -23.31 -5.84 0.56
CA ILE A 442 -24.06 -4.64 0.93
C ILE A 442 -25.37 -4.54 0.14
N ASP A 443 -25.34 -4.75 -1.18
CA ASP A 443 -26.52 -4.70 -2.03
C ASP A 443 -27.52 -5.84 -1.67
N GLU A 444 -27.03 -7.02 -1.32
CA GLU A 444 -27.83 -8.11 -0.78
C GLU A 444 -28.44 -7.75 0.59
N PHE A 445 -27.67 -7.13 1.49
CA PHE A 445 -28.12 -6.69 2.80
C PHE A 445 -29.23 -5.63 2.66
N ASP A 446 -28.97 -4.58 1.89
CA ASP A 446 -29.91 -3.49 1.66
C ASP A 446 -31.18 -3.96 0.95
N GLY A 447 -31.07 -4.95 0.06
CA GLY A 447 -32.21 -5.56 -0.62
C GLY A 447 -33.09 -6.46 0.28
N ARG A 448 -32.56 -6.93 1.42
CA ARG A 448 -33.29 -7.81 2.37
C ARG A 448 -34.02 -7.04 3.46
N VAL A 449 -33.64 -5.80 3.71
CA VAL A 449 -34.22 -4.97 4.79
C VAL A 449 -35.35 -4.10 4.27
N ASP A 450 -36.50 -4.19 4.94
CA ASP A 450 -37.65 -3.33 4.62
C ASP A 450 -37.29 -1.86 4.81
N PRO A 451 -37.62 -0.93 3.90
CA PRO A 451 -37.34 0.49 4.01
C PRO A 451 -37.79 1.15 5.31
N ASP A 452 -38.93 0.74 5.86
CA ASP A 452 -39.44 1.29 7.11
C ASP A 452 -38.60 0.79 8.31
N LEU A 453 -38.14 -0.47 8.27
CA LEU A 453 -37.21 -1.02 9.26
C LEU A 453 -35.85 -0.35 9.18
N SER A 454 -35.37 -0.03 7.97
CA SER A 454 -34.15 0.73 7.77
C SER A 454 -34.19 2.10 8.44
N ASP A 455 -35.31 2.81 8.34
CA ASP A 455 -35.52 4.10 9.00
C ASP A 455 -35.47 3.98 10.52
N ASP A 456 -36.07 2.92 11.08
CA ASP A 456 -36.06 2.67 12.52
C ASP A 456 -34.66 2.33 13.04
N VAL A 457 -33.89 1.50 12.32
CA VAL A 457 -32.50 1.16 12.67
C VAL A 457 -31.63 2.39 12.67
N VAL A 458 -31.67 3.23 11.64
CA VAL A 458 -30.91 4.48 11.56
C VAL A 458 -31.28 5.43 12.69
N ALA A 459 -32.59 5.53 13.04
CA ALA A 459 -33.04 6.37 14.14
C ALA A 459 -32.52 5.88 15.51
N ILE A 460 -32.48 4.56 15.73
CA ILE A 460 -31.93 3.95 16.95
C ILE A 460 -30.43 4.23 17.07
N VAL A 461 -29.68 4.04 15.98
CA VAL A 461 -28.23 4.31 15.95
C VAL A 461 -27.96 5.78 16.25
N ARG A 462 -28.65 6.70 15.59
CA ARG A 462 -28.54 8.15 15.83
C ARG A 462 -28.80 8.53 17.27
N GLU A 463 -29.91 8.06 17.84
CA GLU A 463 -30.28 8.37 19.23
C GLU A 463 -29.30 7.73 20.22
N GLY A 464 -28.86 6.49 19.96
CA GLY A 464 -27.88 5.80 20.77
C GLY A 464 -26.52 6.54 20.82
N LEU A 465 -25.98 6.93 19.69
CA LEU A 465 -24.75 7.69 19.58
C LEU A 465 -24.87 9.10 20.19
N SER A 466 -26.03 9.78 19.98
CA SER A 466 -26.32 11.08 20.62
C SER A 466 -26.36 10.98 22.13
N ASN A 467 -26.94 9.91 22.67
CA ASN A 467 -27.01 9.69 24.12
C ASN A 467 -25.62 9.38 24.70
N ILE A 468 -24.78 8.62 23.98
CA ILE A 468 -23.39 8.39 24.37
C ILE A 468 -22.63 9.72 24.44
N ALA A 469 -22.73 10.54 23.40
CA ALA A 469 -22.08 11.85 23.35
C ALA A 469 -22.48 12.79 24.49
N ARG A 470 -23.76 12.77 24.88
CA ARG A 470 -24.30 13.68 25.91
C ARG A 470 -24.13 13.16 27.32
N HIS A 471 -24.14 11.86 27.55
CA HIS A 471 -24.35 11.31 28.88
C HIS A 471 -23.32 10.27 29.32
N ALA A 472 -22.62 9.60 28.42
CA ALA A 472 -21.82 8.43 28.78
C ALA A 472 -20.38 8.76 29.19
N HIS A 473 -19.81 9.90 28.78
CA HIS A 473 -18.38 10.22 28.92
C HIS A 473 -17.48 9.04 28.46
N ALA A 474 -17.91 8.33 27.41
CA ALA A 474 -17.24 7.17 26.89
C ALA A 474 -15.98 7.58 26.13
N THR A 475 -14.98 6.70 26.14
CA THR A 475 -13.73 6.82 25.36
C THR A 475 -13.74 5.93 24.10
N ALA A 476 -14.70 5.03 23.99
CA ALA A 476 -14.96 4.20 22.83
C ALA A 476 -16.43 3.81 22.77
N ALA A 477 -16.95 3.57 21.57
CA ALA A 477 -18.30 3.07 21.33
C ALA A 477 -18.27 2.10 20.15
N THR A 478 -19.09 1.04 20.20
CA THR A 478 -19.24 0.11 19.10
C THR A 478 -20.72 0.03 18.74
N VAL A 479 -21.03 0.20 17.46
CA VAL A 479 -22.35 -0.02 16.89
C VAL A 479 -22.38 -1.40 16.24
N CYS A 480 -23.21 -2.29 16.75
CA CYS A 480 -23.41 -3.64 16.19
C CYS A 480 -24.81 -3.72 15.57
N VAL A 481 -24.87 -4.07 14.28
CA VAL A 481 -26.12 -4.23 13.52
C VAL A 481 -26.12 -5.58 12.79
#